data_f8df54d1b5ef0f63474dfabcac962b62
#
_entry.id   f8df54d1b5ef0f63474dfabcac962b62
#
_cell.length_a   1.000
_cell.length_b   1.000
_cell.length_c   1.000
_cell.angle_alpha   90.00
_cell.angle_beta   90.00
_cell.angle_gamma   90.00
#
_symmetry.space_group_name_H-M   'P 1'
#
loop_
_entity.id
_entity.type
_entity.pdbx_description
1 polymer ?
#
loop_
_entity_poly.entity_id
_entity_poly.type
_entity_poly.pdbx_seq_one_letter_code
_entity_poly.pdbx_strand_id
1 'polypeptide(L)'
;AVQSQVIVQNLVDLKMSDPDYFPVLIANQILGGGGEGRLFLNLREDKGYTYGAYSSISDSKYGKTSFSASASVRNMVTDSSVVAFLEEIDKIRQEPVSATDLKNAKAKYVGSFVRSLEQPSTIARFALNKETENLPDDFYQDYLSKVNAVTVADVQRVANKYFLGDNARIVIAGKGSEVLENLEKVTYKGKTIPVKYFDKKANAVEKPTYEVALPEGVTATTVFNNYIEAIGGKEAVAGITSIVMM
;
A
#
# COMPACT_ATOMS: atom_id res chain seq x y z
N ALA A 1 2.97 17.29 3.54
CA ALA A 1 3.51 15.93 3.37
C ALA A 1 4.37 15.92 2.11
N VAL A 2 5.50 15.22 2.16
CA VAL A 2 6.41 15.05 1.01
C VAL A 2 6.03 13.82 0.20
N GLN A 3 5.27 12.92 0.81
CA GLN A 3 4.80 11.67 0.24
C GLN A 3 3.30 11.51 0.43
N SER A 4 2.69 10.78 -0.49
CA SER A 4 1.32 10.29 -0.38
C SER A 4 1.31 8.84 0.03
N GLN A 5 0.43 8.47 0.96
CA GLN A 5 0.11 7.07 1.23
C GLN A 5 -0.95 6.62 0.24
N VAL A 6 -0.68 5.59 -0.52
CA VAL A 6 -1.63 4.94 -1.44
C VAL A 6 -1.97 3.57 -0.91
N ILE A 7 -3.25 3.27 -0.80
CA ILE A 7 -3.77 1.96 -0.39
C ILE A 7 -4.84 1.53 -1.39
N VAL A 8 -4.65 0.38 -2.01
CA VAL A 8 -5.66 -0.29 -2.86
C VAL A 8 -6.15 -1.51 -2.10
N GLN A 9 -7.43 -1.56 -1.76
CA GLN A 9 -7.97 -2.63 -0.93
C GLN A 9 -9.37 -3.08 -1.36
N ASN A 10 -9.68 -4.34 -1.09
CA ASN A 10 -11.03 -4.89 -1.19
C ASN A 10 -11.32 -5.84 -0.01
N LEU A 11 -12.61 -6.01 0.27
CA LEU A 11 -13.04 -6.99 1.25
C LEU A 11 -12.91 -8.41 0.70
N VAL A 12 -12.51 -9.32 1.57
CA VAL A 12 -12.37 -10.75 1.29
C VAL A 12 -13.11 -11.56 2.35
N ASP A 13 -13.62 -12.73 1.96
CA ASP A 13 -14.13 -13.75 2.87
C ASP A 13 -13.20 -14.95 2.77
N LEU A 14 -12.24 -15.02 3.69
CA LEU A 14 -11.21 -16.04 3.74
C LEU A 14 -11.06 -16.52 5.18
N LYS A 15 -11.07 -17.83 5.37
CA LYS A 15 -10.82 -18.50 6.65
C LYS A 15 -9.59 -19.38 6.57
N MET A 16 -8.92 -19.60 7.69
CA MET A 16 -7.78 -20.53 7.75
C MET A 16 -8.17 -21.96 7.36
N SER A 17 -9.44 -22.35 7.58
CA SER A 17 -9.98 -23.66 7.21
C SER A 17 -10.32 -23.81 5.73
N ASP A 18 -10.31 -22.72 4.94
CA ASP A 18 -10.68 -22.77 3.53
C ASP A 18 -9.61 -23.47 2.68
N PRO A 19 -10.02 -24.22 1.64
CA PRO A 19 -9.08 -24.84 0.71
C PRO A 19 -8.23 -23.82 -0.07
N ASP A 20 -8.70 -22.57 -0.17
CA ASP A 20 -8.01 -21.47 -0.82
C ASP A 20 -6.93 -20.82 0.06
N TYR A 21 -6.87 -21.13 1.36
CA TYR A 21 -5.99 -20.46 2.32
C TYR A 21 -4.52 -20.48 1.87
N PHE A 22 -3.95 -21.66 1.65
CA PHE A 22 -2.55 -21.80 1.22
C PHE A 22 -2.28 -21.22 -0.18
N PRO A 23 -3.11 -21.47 -1.19
CA PRO A 23 -3.00 -20.79 -2.48
C PRO A 23 -2.97 -19.27 -2.39
N VAL A 24 -3.85 -18.68 -1.56
CA VAL A 24 -3.92 -17.22 -1.39
C VAL A 24 -2.66 -16.66 -0.72
N LEU A 25 -2.13 -17.34 0.30
CA LEU A 25 -0.87 -16.93 0.94
C LEU A 25 0.29 -16.89 -0.07
N ILE A 26 0.40 -17.88 -0.94
CA ILE A 26 1.45 -17.93 -1.96
C ILE A 26 1.20 -16.90 -3.07
N ALA A 27 -0.04 -16.70 -3.51
CA ALA A 27 -0.38 -15.64 -4.46
C ALA A 27 -0.01 -14.25 -3.92
N ASN A 28 -0.31 -13.97 -2.65
CA ASN A 28 0.07 -12.72 -1.99
C ASN A 28 1.59 -12.60 -1.84
N GLN A 29 2.31 -13.70 -1.54
CA GLN A 29 3.77 -13.71 -1.48
C GLN A 29 4.39 -13.29 -2.83
N ILE A 30 3.83 -13.76 -3.94
CA ILE A 30 4.28 -13.38 -5.30
C ILE A 30 3.94 -11.93 -5.61
N LEU A 31 2.74 -11.46 -5.25
CA LEU A 31 2.31 -10.10 -5.56
C LEU A 31 3.10 -9.05 -4.77
N GLY A 32 3.18 -9.18 -3.45
CA GLY A 32 3.77 -8.14 -2.61
C GLY A 32 4.24 -8.60 -1.24
N GLY A 33 4.53 -9.90 -1.06
CA GLY A 33 4.96 -10.48 0.21
C GLY A 33 6.41 -10.18 0.60
N GLY A 34 7.05 -9.15 0.02
CA GLY A 34 8.41 -8.74 0.36
C GLY A 34 9.17 -8.13 -0.82
N GLY A 35 10.48 -7.92 -0.66
CA GLY A 35 11.34 -7.25 -1.64
C GLY A 35 11.55 -7.96 -2.98
N GLU A 36 11.02 -9.15 -3.14
CA GLU A 36 11.00 -9.91 -4.41
C GLU A 36 9.58 -9.99 -5.00
N GLY A 37 8.59 -9.37 -4.33
CA GLY A 37 7.22 -9.31 -4.84
C GLY A 37 7.11 -8.38 -6.05
N ARG A 38 6.16 -8.66 -6.95
CA ARG A 38 5.94 -7.88 -8.18
C ARG A 38 5.73 -6.40 -7.90
N LEU A 39 4.98 -6.05 -6.85
CA LEU A 39 4.76 -4.65 -6.46
C LEU A 39 6.07 -3.95 -6.11
N PHE A 40 6.94 -4.61 -5.34
CA PHE A 40 8.22 -4.04 -4.97
C PHE A 40 9.12 -3.85 -6.19
N LEU A 41 9.26 -4.89 -7.02
CA LEU A 41 10.08 -4.84 -8.23
C LEU A 41 9.59 -3.76 -9.20
N ASN A 42 8.28 -3.64 -9.41
CA ASN A 42 7.71 -2.66 -10.32
C ASN A 42 7.82 -1.22 -9.76
N LEU A 43 7.26 -0.96 -8.57
CA LEU A 43 7.13 0.42 -8.07
C LEU A 43 8.45 0.96 -7.50
N ARG A 44 9.31 0.11 -6.93
CA ARG A 44 10.60 0.54 -6.39
C ARG A 44 11.73 0.41 -7.39
N GLU A 45 12.00 -0.83 -7.86
CA GLU A 45 13.23 -1.09 -8.61
C GLU A 45 13.13 -0.56 -10.05
N ASP A 46 11.98 -0.74 -10.71
CA ASP A 46 11.79 -0.30 -12.10
C ASP A 46 11.42 1.19 -12.18
N LYS A 47 10.39 1.61 -11.45
CA LYS A 47 9.83 2.97 -11.55
C LYS A 47 10.42 3.99 -10.56
N GLY A 48 11.02 3.57 -9.46
CA GLY A 48 11.55 4.45 -8.43
C GLY A 48 10.51 5.35 -7.76
N TYR A 49 9.25 4.92 -7.69
CA TYR A 49 8.14 5.72 -7.13
C TYR A 49 8.13 5.75 -5.60
N THR A 50 8.68 4.71 -4.98
CA THR A 50 8.62 4.46 -3.55
C THR A 50 9.90 3.78 -3.04
N TYR A 51 10.08 3.73 -1.72
CA TYR A 51 11.09 2.88 -1.07
C TYR A 51 10.61 1.43 -0.89
N GLY A 52 9.30 1.16 -1.06
CA GLY A 52 8.75 -0.19 -1.01
C GLY A 52 7.24 -0.18 -1.23
N ALA A 53 6.76 -1.22 -1.93
CA ALA A 53 5.35 -1.47 -2.16
C ALA A 53 5.06 -2.94 -1.83
N TYR A 54 4.04 -3.18 -1.04
CA TYR A 54 3.74 -4.49 -0.48
C TYR A 54 2.26 -4.79 -0.54
N SER A 55 1.91 -6.07 -0.43
CA SER A 55 0.54 -6.50 -0.23
C SER A 55 0.40 -7.42 0.97
N SER A 56 -0.79 -7.44 1.52
CA SER A 56 -1.19 -8.33 2.60
C SER A 56 -2.61 -8.81 2.39
N ILE A 57 -2.88 -10.00 2.86
CA ILE A 57 -4.23 -10.53 2.95
C ILE A 57 -4.42 -11.10 4.35
N SER A 58 -5.58 -10.82 4.93
CA SER A 58 -5.95 -11.34 6.23
C SER A 58 -7.04 -12.40 6.09
N ASP A 59 -7.15 -13.25 7.06
CA ASP A 59 -8.22 -14.21 7.24
C ASP A 59 -9.03 -13.89 8.50
N SER A 60 -10.26 -14.34 8.57
CA SER A 60 -11.11 -14.20 9.75
C SER A 60 -12.23 -15.24 9.76
N LYS A 61 -12.44 -15.87 10.92
CA LYS A 61 -13.55 -16.75 11.16
C LYS A 61 -14.89 -16.02 11.31
N TYR A 62 -14.86 -14.79 11.80
CA TYR A 62 -16.06 -14.08 12.28
C TYR A 62 -16.65 -13.09 11.29
N GLY A 63 -16.00 -12.84 10.17
CA GLY A 63 -16.50 -11.90 9.18
C GLY A 63 -15.52 -11.62 8.05
N LYS A 64 -15.91 -10.68 7.21
CA LYS A 64 -15.05 -10.25 6.10
C LYS A 64 -13.84 -9.50 6.64
N THR A 65 -12.73 -9.74 6.01
CA THR A 65 -11.47 -9.04 6.22
C THR A 65 -11.02 -8.34 4.94
N SER A 66 -9.74 -8.07 4.73
CA SER A 66 -9.28 -7.35 3.56
C SER A 66 -8.04 -7.96 2.92
N PHE A 67 -8.00 -7.85 1.60
CA PHE A 67 -6.77 -7.75 0.83
C PHE A 67 -6.40 -6.28 0.72
N SER A 68 -5.11 -5.95 0.88
CA SER A 68 -4.59 -4.59 0.80
C SER A 68 -3.24 -4.58 0.10
N ALA A 69 -3.04 -3.65 -0.83
CA ALA A 69 -1.75 -3.33 -1.45
C ALA A 69 -1.44 -1.86 -1.19
N SER A 70 -0.22 -1.53 -0.74
CA SER A 70 0.08 -0.17 -0.29
C SER A 70 1.54 0.25 -0.49
N ALA A 71 1.74 1.55 -0.61
CA ALA A 71 3.05 2.20 -0.59
C ALA A 71 2.95 3.67 -0.15
N SER A 72 4.06 4.19 0.39
CA SER A 72 4.32 5.62 0.50
C SER A 72 5.08 6.07 -0.74
N VAL A 73 4.46 6.90 -1.58
CA VAL A 73 5.01 7.32 -2.87
C VAL A 73 5.27 8.82 -2.89
N ARG A 74 6.16 9.28 -3.77
CA ARG A 74 6.35 10.73 -3.99
C ARG A 74 5.04 11.35 -4.52
N ASN A 75 4.70 12.56 -4.07
CA ASN A 75 3.46 13.22 -4.47
C ASN A 75 3.29 13.29 -6.00
N MET A 76 4.37 13.59 -6.72
CA MET A 76 4.37 13.73 -8.19
C MET A 76 3.99 12.47 -8.97
N VAL A 77 4.02 11.30 -8.36
CA VAL A 77 3.77 10.00 -9.00
C VAL A 77 2.61 9.24 -8.34
N THR A 78 1.78 9.94 -7.57
CA THR A 78 0.67 9.32 -6.85
C THR A 78 -0.35 8.71 -7.81
N ASP A 79 -0.73 9.42 -8.86
CA ASP A 79 -1.62 8.97 -9.93
C ASP A 79 -1.06 7.76 -10.68
N SER A 80 0.18 7.85 -11.12
CA SER A 80 0.89 6.77 -11.81
C SER A 80 1.07 5.53 -10.91
N SER A 81 1.23 5.73 -9.60
CA SER A 81 1.31 4.63 -8.64
C SER A 81 -0.01 3.90 -8.49
N VAL A 82 -1.14 4.60 -8.52
CA VAL A 82 -2.48 3.98 -8.53
C VAL A 82 -2.62 3.04 -9.74
N VAL A 83 -2.26 3.52 -10.92
CA VAL A 83 -2.31 2.70 -12.14
C VAL A 83 -1.40 1.48 -12.03
N ALA A 84 -0.15 1.66 -11.57
CA ALA A 84 0.80 0.58 -11.41
C ALA A 84 0.32 -0.51 -10.43
N PHE A 85 -0.33 -0.14 -9.32
CA PHE A 85 -0.96 -1.11 -8.41
C PHE A 85 -2.04 -1.93 -9.11
N LEU A 86 -2.94 -1.26 -9.83
CA LEU A 86 -4.04 -1.93 -10.53
C LEU A 86 -3.53 -2.84 -11.64
N GLU A 87 -2.50 -2.43 -12.38
CA GLU A 87 -1.86 -3.24 -13.41
C GLU A 87 -1.22 -4.52 -12.85
N GLU A 88 -0.48 -4.44 -11.75
CA GLU A 88 0.14 -5.62 -11.15
C GLU A 88 -0.90 -6.57 -10.54
N ILE A 89 -1.98 -6.03 -9.96
CA ILE A 89 -3.12 -6.84 -9.50
C ILE A 89 -3.77 -7.55 -10.70
N ASP A 90 -3.95 -6.87 -11.81
CA ASP A 90 -4.53 -7.50 -13.01
C ASP A 90 -3.61 -8.53 -13.65
N LYS A 91 -2.31 -8.26 -13.73
CA LYS A 91 -1.34 -9.23 -14.28
C LYS A 91 -1.37 -10.56 -13.56
N ILE A 92 -1.35 -10.57 -12.22
CA ILE A 92 -1.39 -11.84 -11.47
C ILE A 92 -2.73 -12.58 -11.62
N ARG A 93 -3.80 -11.87 -11.97
CA ARG A 93 -5.13 -12.45 -12.26
C ARG A 93 -5.23 -13.02 -13.67
N GLN A 94 -4.64 -12.34 -14.66
CA GLN A 94 -4.82 -12.65 -16.08
C GLN A 94 -3.71 -13.54 -16.64
N GLU A 95 -2.50 -13.40 -16.14
CA GLU A 95 -1.31 -14.09 -16.64
C GLU A 95 -0.85 -15.16 -15.64
N PRO A 96 -0.55 -16.38 -16.12
CA PRO A 96 0.04 -17.40 -15.26
C PRO A 96 1.39 -16.92 -14.72
N VAL A 97 1.64 -17.12 -13.43
CA VAL A 97 2.95 -16.84 -12.84
C VAL A 97 3.99 -17.82 -13.38
N SER A 98 5.26 -17.40 -13.47
CA SER A 98 6.31 -18.30 -13.90
C SER A 98 6.55 -19.43 -12.88
N ALA A 99 6.99 -20.58 -13.34
CA ALA A 99 7.36 -21.69 -12.46
C ALA A 99 8.48 -21.29 -11.48
N THR A 100 9.38 -20.39 -11.91
CA THR A 100 10.47 -19.86 -11.08
C THR A 100 9.92 -18.97 -9.98
N ASP A 101 9.00 -18.04 -10.28
CA ASP A 101 8.40 -17.17 -9.28
C ASP A 101 7.63 -17.96 -8.24
N LEU A 102 6.85 -18.97 -8.68
CA LEU A 102 6.14 -19.85 -7.76
C LEU A 102 7.10 -20.63 -6.85
N LYS A 103 8.18 -21.20 -7.41
CA LYS A 103 9.20 -21.92 -6.65
C LYS A 103 9.86 -21.00 -5.61
N ASN A 104 10.27 -19.81 -6.01
CA ASN A 104 10.92 -18.85 -5.12
C ASN A 104 9.99 -18.38 -4.00
N ALA A 105 8.73 -18.06 -4.34
CA ALA A 105 7.74 -17.66 -3.35
C ALA A 105 7.49 -18.75 -2.30
N LYS A 106 7.34 -20.01 -2.73
CA LYS A 106 7.21 -21.15 -1.82
C LYS A 106 8.44 -21.31 -0.93
N ALA A 107 9.64 -21.28 -1.50
CA ALA A 107 10.89 -21.45 -0.73
C ALA A 107 11.03 -20.35 0.34
N LYS A 108 10.75 -19.11 -0.02
CA LYS A 108 10.80 -17.96 0.91
C LYS A 108 9.74 -18.09 2.01
N TYR A 109 8.52 -18.46 1.64
CA TYR A 109 7.43 -18.66 2.60
C TYR A 109 7.75 -19.77 3.59
N VAL A 110 8.21 -20.93 3.09
CA VAL A 110 8.65 -22.07 3.91
C VAL A 110 9.79 -21.66 4.84
N GLY A 111 10.82 -20.97 4.34
CA GLY A 111 11.94 -20.50 5.15
C GLY A 111 11.50 -19.52 6.26
N SER A 112 10.54 -18.64 5.99
CA SER A 112 9.98 -17.75 7.01
C SER A 112 9.14 -18.50 8.04
N PHE A 113 8.34 -19.47 7.59
CA PHE A 113 7.56 -20.32 8.48
C PHE A 113 8.45 -21.11 9.42
N VAL A 114 9.47 -21.82 8.92
CA VAL A 114 10.40 -22.61 9.73
C VAL A 114 11.09 -21.75 10.78
N ARG A 115 11.60 -20.57 10.40
CA ARG A 115 12.20 -19.63 11.36
C ARG A 115 11.23 -19.16 12.44
N SER A 116 9.94 -19.01 12.09
CA SER A 116 8.94 -18.60 13.07
C SER A 116 8.71 -19.63 14.18
N LEU A 117 9.00 -20.91 13.93
CA LEU A 117 8.86 -21.99 14.91
C LEU A 117 9.87 -21.90 16.06
N GLU A 118 10.96 -21.15 15.89
CA GLU A 118 11.93 -20.88 16.96
C GLU A 118 11.35 -19.99 18.07
N GLN A 119 10.23 -19.32 17.79
CA GLN A 119 9.58 -18.43 18.74
C GLN A 119 8.49 -19.18 19.54
N PRO A 120 8.61 -19.29 20.88
CA PRO A 120 7.58 -19.95 21.71
C PRO A 120 6.17 -19.38 21.52
N SER A 121 6.06 -18.07 21.28
CA SER A 121 4.80 -17.39 21.00
C SER A 121 4.11 -17.88 19.71
N THR A 122 4.87 -18.34 18.73
CA THR A 122 4.33 -18.93 17.50
C THR A 122 3.65 -20.26 17.79
N ILE A 123 4.26 -21.10 18.60
CA ILE A 123 3.68 -22.40 19.01
C ILE A 123 2.39 -22.18 19.82
N ALA A 124 2.41 -21.24 20.78
CA ALA A 124 1.22 -20.89 21.54
C ALA A 124 0.09 -20.37 20.62
N ARG A 125 0.42 -19.54 19.63
CA ARG A 125 -0.56 -19.05 18.64
C ARG A 125 -1.11 -20.18 17.78
N PHE A 126 -0.30 -21.15 17.39
CA PHE A 126 -0.79 -22.33 16.63
C PHE A 126 -1.80 -23.13 17.41
N ALA A 127 -1.50 -23.39 18.70
CA ALA A 127 -2.46 -24.07 19.59
C ALA A 127 -3.76 -23.27 19.72
N LEU A 128 -3.67 -21.95 19.92
CA LEU A 128 -4.83 -21.07 19.98
C LEU A 128 -5.63 -21.08 18.69
N ASN A 129 -5.00 -20.90 17.53
CA ASN A 129 -5.67 -20.88 16.22
C ASN A 129 -6.38 -22.21 15.94
N LYS A 130 -5.78 -23.34 16.33
CA LYS A 130 -6.38 -24.65 16.16
C LYS A 130 -7.75 -24.70 16.83
N GLU A 131 -7.87 -24.21 18.06
CA GLU A 131 -9.13 -24.17 18.81
C GLU A 131 -10.07 -23.08 18.28
N THR A 132 -9.59 -21.86 18.09
CA THR A 132 -10.44 -20.72 17.71
C THR A 132 -10.93 -20.79 16.28
N GLU A 133 -10.14 -21.33 15.35
CA GLU A 133 -10.49 -21.47 13.94
C GLU A 133 -11.10 -22.85 13.58
N ASN A 134 -11.25 -23.75 14.56
CA ASN A 134 -11.70 -25.13 14.38
C ASN A 134 -10.87 -25.86 13.30
N LEU A 135 -9.55 -25.78 13.40
CA LEU A 135 -8.67 -26.43 12.44
C LEU A 135 -8.52 -27.92 12.75
N PRO A 136 -8.29 -28.77 11.71
CA PRO A 136 -7.95 -30.17 11.93
C PRO A 136 -6.72 -30.35 12.81
N ASP A 137 -6.63 -31.48 13.51
CA ASP A 137 -5.51 -31.79 14.41
C ASP A 137 -4.16 -31.81 13.71
N ASP A 138 -4.13 -32.20 12.44
CA ASP A 138 -2.96 -32.30 11.56
C ASP A 138 -2.67 -31.02 10.76
N PHE A 139 -3.43 -29.95 10.95
CA PHE A 139 -3.34 -28.74 10.15
C PHE A 139 -1.90 -28.21 10.02
N TYR A 140 -1.18 -28.09 11.15
CA TYR A 140 0.20 -27.61 11.16
C TYR A 140 1.21 -28.69 10.81
N GLN A 141 0.90 -29.97 10.94
CA GLN A 141 1.74 -31.08 10.48
C GLN A 141 1.81 -31.08 8.95
N ASP A 142 0.67 -30.86 8.30
CA ASP A 142 0.54 -30.83 6.84
C ASP A 142 0.86 -29.47 6.22
N TYR A 143 1.14 -28.45 7.04
CA TYR A 143 1.28 -27.06 6.60
C TYR A 143 2.24 -26.92 5.42
N LEU A 144 3.45 -27.44 5.54
CA LEU A 144 4.47 -27.35 4.49
C LEU A 144 4.12 -28.15 3.25
N SER A 145 3.48 -29.30 3.39
CA SER A 145 3.02 -30.10 2.25
C SER A 145 1.94 -29.38 1.45
N LYS A 146 0.99 -28.73 2.15
CA LYS A 146 -0.07 -27.91 1.54
C LYS A 146 0.49 -26.68 0.82
N VAL A 147 1.47 -25.99 1.41
CA VAL A 147 2.20 -24.90 0.73
C VAL A 147 2.89 -25.39 -0.54
N ASN A 148 3.59 -26.53 -0.47
CA ASN A 148 4.31 -27.08 -1.60
C ASN A 148 3.38 -27.63 -2.73
N ALA A 149 2.18 -28.03 -2.38
CA ALA A 149 1.18 -28.51 -3.33
C ALA A 149 0.55 -27.40 -4.21
N VAL A 150 0.65 -26.12 -3.82
CA VAL A 150 0.08 -25.01 -4.59
C VAL A 150 0.62 -24.98 -6.01
N THR A 151 -0.25 -24.87 -7.00
CA THR A 151 0.08 -24.84 -8.42
C THR A 151 -0.01 -23.42 -9.01
N VAL A 152 0.52 -23.22 -10.23
CA VAL A 152 0.35 -21.98 -11.00
C VAL A 152 -1.13 -21.67 -11.24
N ALA A 153 -1.93 -22.71 -11.55
CA ALA A 153 -3.36 -22.57 -11.75
C ALA A 153 -4.10 -22.15 -10.48
N ASP A 154 -3.67 -22.65 -9.31
CA ASP A 154 -4.22 -22.22 -8.02
C ASP A 154 -3.94 -20.74 -7.76
N VAL A 155 -2.72 -20.27 -8.00
CA VAL A 155 -2.36 -18.85 -7.84
C VAL A 155 -3.27 -17.97 -8.68
N GLN A 156 -3.46 -18.29 -9.96
CA GLN A 156 -4.31 -17.52 -10.86
C GLN A 156 -5.78 -17.55 -10.41
N ARG A 157 -6.28 -18.72 -10.04
CA ARG A 157 -7.64 -18.92 -9.56
C ARG A 157 -7.94 -18.06 -8.34
N VAL A 158 -7.08 -18.11 -7.32
CA VAL A 158 -7.29 -17.34 -6.09
C VAL A 158 -7.04 -15.85 -6.28
N ALA A 159 -6.09 -15.46 -7.13
CA ALA A 159 -5.92 -14.05 -7.49
C ALA A 159 -7.21 -13.47 -8.10
N ASN A 160 -7.88 -14.20 -8.99
CA ASN A 160 -9.16 -13.78 -9.55
C ASN A 160 -10.28 -13.68 -8.51
N LYS A 161 -10.25 -14.55 -7.50
CA LYS A 161 -11.29 -14.58 -6.46
C LYS A 161 -11.09 -13.52 -5.36
N TYR A 162 -9.85 -13.21 -5.00
CA TYR A 162 -9.54 -12.42 -3.80
C TYR A 162 -8.88 -11.07 -4.07
N PHE A 163 -8.16 -10.88 -5.18
CA PHE A 163 -7.48 -9.61 -5.51
C PHE A 163 -8.33 -8.82 -6.51
N LEU A 164 -9.34 -8.12 -6.01
CA LEU A 164 -10.41 -7.54 -6.82
C LEU A 164 -10.12 -6.08 -7.18
N GLY A 165 -9.12 -5.84 -8.07
CA GLY A 165 -8.78 -4.49 -8.54
C GLY A 165 -9.99 -3.71 -9.09
N ASP A 166 -10.88 -4.38 -9.82
CA ASP A 166 -12.10 -3.77 -10.39
C ASP A 166 -13.14 -3.35 -9.32
N ASN A 167 -13.07 -3.92 -8.13
CA ASN A 167 -13.96 -3.61 -7.00
C ASN A 167 -13.20 -3.08 -5.77
N ALA A 168 -11.99 -2.61 -5.98
CA ALA A 168 -11.18 -2.05 -4.91
C ALA A 168 -11.67 -0.66 -4.48
N ARG A 169 -11.33 -0.30 -3.25
CA ARG A 169 -11.32 1.08 -2.76
C ARG A 169 -9.88 1.54 -2.74
N ILE A 170 -9.64 2.69 -3.38
CA ILE A 170 -8.33 3.32 -3.42
C ILE A 170 -8.39 4.48 -2.45
N VAL A 171 -7.60 4.39 -1.37
CA VAL A 171 -7.52 5.43 -0.33
C VAL A 171 -6.18 6.12 -0.46
N ILE A 172 -6.21 7.45 -0.57
CA ILE A 172 -5.01 8.27 -0.71
C ILE A 172 -5.01 9.33 0.38
N ALA A 173 -3.92 9.37 1.14
CA ALA A 173 -3.64 10.43 2.09
C ALA A 173 -2.35 11.14 1.67
N GLY A 174 -2.46 12.43 1.30
CA GLY A 174 -1.34 13.18 0.75
C GLY A 174 -1.58 14.69 0.73
N LYS A 175 -0.69 15.43 0.08
CA LYS A 175 -0.81 16.86 -0.10
C LYS A 175 -1.72 17.15 -1.30
N GLY A 176 -3.01 17.37 -1.04
CA GLY A 176 -4.03 17.53 -2.06
C GLY A 176 -3.70 18.57 -3.12
N SER A 177 -3.07 19.71 -2.75
CA SER A 177 -2.64 20.73 -3.70
C SER A 177 -1.62 20.28 -4.74
N GLU A 178 -0.94 19.15 -4.51
CA GLU A 178 0.05 18.60 -5.44
C GLU A 178 -0.47 17.38 -6.21
N VAL A 179 -1.44 16.64 -5.64
CA VAL A 179 -1.81 15.33 -6.19
C VAL A 179 -3.20 15.32 -6.83
N LEU A 180 -4.10 16.22 -6.42
CA LEU A 180 -5.52 16.12 -6.74
C LEU A 180 -5.80 16.26 -8.23
N GLU A 181 -5.20 17.25 -8.89
CA GLU A 181 -5.44 17.50 -10.32
C GLU A 181 -5.12 16.29 -11.21
N ASN A 182 -4.03 15.57 -10.91
CA ASN A 182 -3.66 14.37 -11.65
C ASN A 182 -4.51 13.16 -11.26
N LEU A 183 -4.85 13.03 -9.97
CA LEU A 183 -5.70 11.93 -9.50
C LEU A 183 -7.11 11.96 -10.14
N GLU A 184 -7.69 13.14 -10.34
CA GLU A 184 -8.99 13.28 -11.01
C GLU A 184 -8.98 12.87 -12.49
N LYS A 185 -7.80 12.84 -13.11
CA LYS A 185 -7.60 12.43 -14.50
C LYS A 185 -7.27 10.95 -14.68
N VAL A 186 -7.08 10.22 -13.56
CA VAL A 186 -6.71 8.80 -13.62
C VAL A 186 -7.79 8.00 -14.32
N THR A 187 -7.39 7.31 -15.37
CA THR A 187 -8.23 6.36 -16.09
C THR A 187 -7.66 4.95 -15.95
N TYR A 188 -8.53 3.98 -15.82
CA TYR A 188 -8.17 2.58 -15.80
C TYR A 188 -9.16 1.76 -16.61
N LYS A 189 -8.67 0.91 -17.52
CA LYS A 189 -9.52 0.14 -18.47
C LYS A 189 -10.53 1.01 -19.21
N GLY A 190 -10.11 2.21 -19.65
CA GLY A 190 -10.95 3.16 -20.40
C GLY A 190 -12.01 3.88 -19.57
N LYS A 191 -11.99 3.78 -18.24
CA LYS A 191 -12.92 4.48 -17.36
C LYS A 191 -12.16 5.40 -16.40
N THR A 192 -12.65 6.62 -16.23
CA THR A 192 -12.12 7.52 -15.19
C THR A 192 -12.52 7.01 -13.81
N ILE A 193 -11.56 6.97 -12.88
CA ILE A 193 -11.81 6.58 -11.50
C ILE A 193 -12.42 7.78 -10.77
N PRO A 194 -13.65 7.68 -10.25
CA PRO A 194 -14.28 8.80 -9.55
C PRO A 194 -13.58 9.08 -8.21
N VAL A 195 -13.29 10.35 -7.95
CA VAL A 195 -12.66 10.80 -6.70
C VAL A 195 -13.73 11.31 -5.73
N LYS A 196 -13.61 10.93 -4.46
CA LYS A 196 -14.40 11.44 -3.35
C LYS A 196 -13.46 12.04 -2.31
N TYR A 197 -13.90 13.09 -1.65
CA TYR A 197 -13.08 13.85 -0.71
C TYR A 197 -13.54 13.64 0.71
N PHE A 198 -12.58 13.49 1.60
CA PHE A 198 -12.81 13.26 3.02
C PHE A 198 -11.84 14.11 3.84
N ASP A 199 -12.29 14.59 4.99
CA ASP A 199 -11.41 15.21 5.98
C ASP A 199 -10.59 14.13 6.74
N LYS A 200 -9.69 14.59 7.62
CA LYS A 200 -8.87 13.70 8.45
C LYS A 200 -9.65 12.85 9.47
N LYS A 201 -10.95 13.09 9.62
CA LYS A 201 -11.87 12.32 10.47
C LYS A 201 -12.77 11.40 9.65
N ALA A 202 -12.50 11.27 8.32
CA ALA A 202 -13.29 10.51 7.37
C ALA A 202 -14.73 11.03 7.16
N ASN A 203 -15.01 12.30 7.45
CA ASN A 203 -16.26 12.93 7.04
C ASN A 203 -16.16 13.31 5.57
N ALA A 204 -17.23 13.07 4.80
CA ALA A 204 -17.29 13.54 3.42
C ALA A 204 -17.30 15.06 3.37
N VAL A 205 -16.50 15.63 2.47
CA VAL A 205 -16.37 17.06 2.27
C VAL A 205 -16.47 17.40 0.78
N GLU A 206 -16.74 18.67 0.46
CA GLU A 206 -16.65 19.18 -0.90
C GLU A 206 -15.19 19.17 -1.39
N LYS A 207 -15.00 19.29 -2.70
CA LYS A 207 -13.67 19.38 -3.30
C LYS A 207 -12.87 20.52 -2.65
N PRO A 208 -11.72 20.23 -2.03
CA PRO A 208 -10.94 21.27 -1.37
C PRO A 208 -10.32 22.20 -2.41
N THR A 209 -10.38 23.51 -2.14
CA THR A 209 -9.69 24.54 -2.89
C THR A 209 -8.41 24.91 -2.15
N TYR A 210 -7.32 25.04 -2.90
CA TYR A 210 -5.98 25.32 -2.33
C TYR A 210 -5.48 26.71 -2.69
N GLU A 211 -6.21 27.43 -3.54
CA GLU A 211 -5.93 28.83 -3.84
C GLU A 211 -6.44 29.69 -2.69
N VAL A 212 -5.53 30.22 -1.93
CA VAL A 212 -5.82 31.27 -0.97
C VAL A 212 -5.57 32.59 -1.68
N ALA A 213 -6.63 33.32 -2.01
CA ALA A 213 -6.49 34.68 -2.49
C ALA A 213 -5.71 35.50 -1.44
N LEU A 214 -4.57 36.05 -1.84
CA LEU A 214 -3.86 36.97 -0.97
C LEU A 214 -4.73 38.23 -0.74
N PRO A 215 -4.75 38.78 0.47
CA PRO A 215 -5.41 40.04 0.72
C PRO A 215 -4.90 41.10 -0.28
N GLU A 216 -5.77 42.01 -0.66
CA GLU A 216 -5.41 43.09 -1.59
C GLU A 216 -4.21 43.88 -1.05
N GLY A 217 -3.21 44.15 -1.92
CA GLY A 217 -1.97 44.85 -1.52
C GLY A 217 -0.90 43.99 -0.87
N VAL A 218 -1.18 42.68 -0.58
CA VAL A 218 -0.17 41.76 -0.06
C VAL A 218 0.61 41.15 -1.21
N THR A 219 1.89 41.50 -1.32
CA THR A 219 2.84 40.96 -2.28
C THR A 219 4.04 40.35 -1.56
N ALA A 220 4.87 39.58 -2.26
CA ALA A 220 6.14 39.10 -1.69
C ALA A 220 7.00 40.27 -1.15
N THR A 221 6.99 41.40 -1.85
CA THR A 221 7.71 42.62 -1.45
C THR A 221 7.15 43.21 -0.16
N THR A 222 5.82 43.30 0.01
CA THR A 222 5.24 43.83 1.27
C THR A 222 5.53 42.90 2.44
N VAL A 223 5.44 41.57 2.25
CA VAL A 223 5.79 40.59 3.30
C VAL A 223 7.27 40.71 3.68
N PHE A 224 8.15 40.81 2.69
CA PHE A 224 9.58 40.96 2.94
C PHE A 224 9.93 42.28 3.63
N ASN A 225 9.35 43.39 3.21
CA ASN A 225 9.55 44.69 3.86
C ASN A 225 9.05 44.70 5.30
N ASN A 226 7.86 44.12 5.57
CA ASN A 226 7.34 43.98 6.92
C ASN A 226 8.26 43.13 7.82
N TYR A 227 8.84 42.07 7.25
CA TYR A 227 9.84 41.27 7.98
C TYR A 227 11.08 42.10 8.32
N ILE A 228 11.65 42.84 7.35
CA ILE A 228 12.81 43.70 7.58
C ILE A 228 12.54 44.75 8.65
N GLU A 229 11.34 45.39 8.64
CA GLU A 229 10.94 46.36 9.67
C GLU A 229 10.83 45.70 11.05
N ALA A 230 10.23 44.49 11.11
CA ALA A 230 10.04 43.74 12.37
C ALA A 230 11.38 43.34 13.03
N ILE A 231 12.45 43.14 12.26
CA ILE A 231 13.78 42.78 12.78
C ILE A 231 14.70 44.01 12.98
N GLY A 232 14.15 45.25 12.94
CA GLY A 232 14.85 46.47 13.27
C GLY A 232 15.13 47.40 12.09
N GLY A 233 14.57 47.10 10.90
CA GLY A 233 14.70 47.95 9.71
C GLY A 233 15.96 47.65 8.87
N LYS A 234 16.02 48.31 7.70
CA LYS A 234 17.09 48.07 6.74
C LYS A 234 18.48 48.44 7.29
N GLU A 235 18.57 49.49 8.08
CA GLU A 235 19.84 49.94 8.66
C GLU A 235 20.39 48.94 9.67
N ALA A 236 19.52 48.40 10.55
CA ALA A 236 19.92 47.40 11.53
C ALA A 236 20.42 46.12 10.82
N VAL A 237 19.68 45.66 9.80
CA VAL A 237 20.06 44.48 9.02
C VAL A 237 21.37 44.68 8.27
N ALA A 238 21.58 45.88 7.66
CA ALA A 238 22.83 46.21 6.96
C ALA A 238 24.03 46.34 7.91
N GLY A 239 23.79 46.64 9.19
CA GLY A 239 24.82 46.73 10.22
C GLY A 239 25.26 45.37 10.80
N ILE A 240 24.62 44.27 10.45
CA ILE A 240 25.01 42.93 10.94
C ILE A 240 26.29 42.47 10.26
N THR A 241 27.37 42.39 11.02
CA THR A 241 28.72 41.96 10.53
C THR A 241 29.05 40.51 10.86
N SER A 242 28.33 39.90 11.82
CA SER A 242 28.52 38.50 12.20
C SER A 242 27.25 37.92 12.84
N ILE A 243 27.05 36.61 12.67
CA ILE A 243 25.97 35.83 13.32
C ILE A 243 26.63 34.63 14.00
N VAL A 244 26.35 34.44 15.29
CA VAL A 244 26.74 33.24 16.04
C VAL A 244 25.50 32.43 16.28
N MET A 245 25.47 31.19 15.78
CA MET A 245 24.47 30.20 16.13
C MET A 245 25.03 29.32 17.25
N MET A 246 24.36 29.29 18.39
CA MET A 246 24.69 28.44 19.55
C MET A 246 23.75 27.22 19.58
#